data_cfd777ee957d5ae813ddf3a8c321ab28
#
_entry.id   cfd777ee957d5ae813ddf3a8c321ab28
#
_cell.length_a   1.000
_cell.length_b   1.000
_cell.length_c   1.000
_cell.angle_alpha   90.00
_cell.angle_beta   90.00
_cell.angle_gamma   90.00
#
_symmetry.space_group_name_H-M   'P 1'
#
loop_
_entity.id
_entity.type
_entity.pdbx_description
1 polymer ?
#
loop_
_entity_poly.entity_id
_entity_poly.type
_entity_poly.pdbx_seq_one_letter_code
_entity_poly.pdbx_strand_id
1 'polypeptide(L)'
;MASNLAARRARPAPRFTRDTPDVGPRMERGTHLTMEFRPPVPPPGLSAYLAPGPSSFTDFVTANAPHLLPGRVPEPAAGAAPSGGILTPHATTIVALVFREGVLIAGDRRATAGNVIAQRDIEKVFITDSYSAVGIAGAAGIAVQMVRLYTVELEHYEKMEGVPLSLDGKTNKLASMVASNLGAALQGFVVVPLFVGYDVDAEPSKAGRIVTYDATGGRYDEWQGYHSVGSGSVFAKSSLKKLHRTDADLNTTIRNAVEALYDAADDDTATGGPDLTRGIYPVVVSITAAEGAVRHLDEEIGAVVREVVAARTENPGA
;
A
#
# COMPACT_ATOMS: atom_id res chain seq x y z
N MET A 1 69.52 8.85 -17.40
CA MET A 1 69.81 8.91 -15.97
C MET A 1 68.62 8.14 -15.29
N ALA A 2 68.82 6.90 -15.08
CA ALA A 2 69.12 6.15 -13.86
C ALA A 2 68.01 6.28 -12.83
N SER A 3 67.13 5.26 -12.77
CA SER A 3 67.15 4.08 -11.91
C SER A 3 66.90 4.41 -10.43
N ASN A 4 65.78 3.92 -9.89
CA ASN A 4 65.84 3.09 -8.69
C ASN A 4 64.49 2.33 -8.42
N LEU A 5 64.57 1.05 -8.65
CA LEU A 5 63.69 0.00 -8.16
C LEU A 5 64.05 -0.26 -6.69
N ALA A 6 63.12 -0.18 -5.77
CA ALA A 6 63.28 -0.68 -4.41
C ALA A 6 62.22 -1.74 -4.09
N ALA A 7 62.70 -2.96 -4.04
CA ALA A 7 61.97 -4.17 -3.67
C ALA A 7 61.46 -4.09 -2.20
N ARG A 8 60.18 -4.32 -1.95
CA ARG A 8 59.66 -4.62 -0.62
C ARG A 8 59.49 -6.12 -0.41
N ARG A 9 60.31 -6.62 0.50
CA ARG A 9 60.35 -8.01 0.98
C ARG A 9 59.04 -8.35 1.73
N ALA A 10 58.52 -9.51 1.43
CA ALA A 10 57.43 -10.16 2.13
C ALA A 10 57.84 -10.53 3.58
N ARG A 11 56.94 -10.28 4.54
CA ARG A 11 57.08 -10.76 5.93
C ARG A 11 56.37 -12.12 6.05
N PRO A 12 56.92 -13.09 6.79
CA PRO A 12 56.31 -14.37 7.02
C PRO A 12 55.18 -14.31 8.09
N ALA A 13 54.16 -15.16 7.91
CA ALA A 13 53.03 -15.33 8.80
C ALA A 13 53.44 -15.97 10.14
N PRO A 14 52.76 -15.64 11.26
CA PRO A 14 53.02 -16.27 12.56
C PRO A 14 52.44 -17.68 12.62
N ARG A 15 53.21 -18.62 13.10
CA ARG A 15 52.84 -19.98 13.47
C ARG A 15 52.08 -19.95 14.80
N PHE A 16 50.85 -20.47 14.82
CA PHE A 16 50.11 -20.79 16.05
C PHE A 16 50.57 -22.16 16.56
N THR A 17 51.14 -22.22 17.74
CA THR A 17 51.38 -23.42 18.53
C THR A 17 50.06 -23.77 19.27
N ARG A 18 49.66 -25.01 19.16
CA ARG A 18 48.57 -25.59 19.95
C ARG A 18 49.13 -25.93 21.34
N ASP A 19 48.68 -25.25 22.37
CA ASP A 19 48.74 -25.75 23.72
C ASP A 19 47.38 -26.27 24.15
N THR A 20 47.28 -27.56 24.36
CA THR A 20 46.15 -28.25 24.99
C THR A 20 46.42 -28.40 26.47
N PRO A 21 45.52 -27.97 27.36
CA PRO A 21 45.54 -28.44 28.74
C PRO A 21 44.71 -29.73 28.83
N ASP A 22 45.38 -30.72 29.36
CA ASP A 22 44.85 -31.99 29.79
C ASP A 22 44.05 -31.78 31.07
N VAL A 23 42.73 -32.10 31.09
CA VAL A 23 41.94 -32.26 32.30
C VAL A 23 41.09 -33.51 32.17
N GLY A 24 41.49 -34.53 32.91
CA GLY A 24 40.85 -35.83 33.00
C GLY A 24 39.38 -35.80 33.50
N PRO A 25 38.66 -36.90 33.34
CA PRO A 25 37.21 -36.93 33.45
C PRO A 25 36.75 -37.11 34.91
N ARG A 26 35.83 -36.29 35.35
CA ARG A 26 34.96 -36.57 36.51
C ARG A 26 33.60 -36.98 36.01
N MET A 27 33.25 -38.26 36.14
CA MET A 27 31.91 -38.78 35.96
C MET A 27 30.97 -38.23 37.00
N GLU A 28 29.91 -37.52 36.55
CA GLU A 28 28.66 -37.43 37.29
C GLU A 28 27.52 -37.98 36.43
N ARG A 29 26.77 -38.89 37.04
CA ARG A 29 25.63 -39.62 36.48
C ARG A 29 24.41 -38.68 36.40
N GLY A 30 23.70 -38.82 35.30
CA GLY A 30 22.24 -38.66 35.34
C GLY A 30 21.70 -37.43 34.61
N THR A 31 21.25 -37.63 33.46
CA THR A 31 19.88 -37.47 32.94
C THR A 31 19.91 -37.61 31.42
N HIS A 32 19.45 -38.74 30.96
CA HIS A 32 19.20 -38.97 29.56
C HIS A 32 18.05 -38.04 29.09
N LEU A 33 18.38 -36.90 28.49
CA LEU A 33 17.48 -36.20 27.56
C LEU A 33 17.54 -36.95 26.26
N THR A 34 16.66 -37.94 26.09
CA THR A 34 16.33 -38.46 24.76
C THR A 34 15.62 -37.36 24.00
N MET A 35 16.37 -36.65 23.15
CA MET A 35 15.74 -35.93 22.03
C MET A 35 15.08 -36.98 21.14
N GLU A 36 13.78 -37.16 21.29
CA GLU A 36 12.98 -37.85 20.29
C GLU A 36 13.04 -37.01 19.00
N PHE A 37 13.87 -37.46 18.08
CA PHE A 37 13.86 -36.95 16.73
C PHE A 37 12.54 -37.43 16.08
N ARG A 38 11.49 -36.58 16.14
CA ARG A 38 10.28 -36.80 15.35
C ARG A 38 10.67 -36.55 13.89
N PRO A 39 10.69 -37.57 13.03
CA PRO A 39 10.90 -37.32 11.61
C PRO A 39 9.79 -36.41 11.07
N PRO A 40 10.09 -35.50 10.13
CA PRO A 40 9.07 -34.67 9.51
C PRO A 40 7.99 -35.60 8.94
N VAL A 41 6.72 -35.31 9.27
CA VAL A 41 5.58 -36.05 8.74
C VAL A 41 5.67 -35.94 7.20
N PRO A 42 5.77 -37.05 6.49
CA PRO A 42 5.83 -37.00 5.03
C PRO A 42 4.55 -36.33 4.51
N PRO A 43 4.64 -35.55 3.42
CA PRO A 43 3.45 -34.95 2.81
C PRO A 43 2.45 -36.06 2.50
N PRO A 44 1.13 -35.80 2.69
CA PRO A 44 0.09 -36.78 2.43
C PRO A 44 0.28 -37.33 0.98
N GLY A 45 0.43 -38.62 0.83
CA GLY A 45 0.57 -39.25 -0.48
C GLY A 45 -0.70 -39.04 -1.30
N LEU A 46 -0.60 -39.27 -2.63
CA LEU A 46 -1.70 -39.08 -3.59
C LEU A 46 -3.03 -39.73 -3.14
N SER A 47 -2.98 -40.75 -2.31
CA SER A 47 -4.12 -41.46 -1.74
C SER A 47 -5.02 -40.57 -0.85
N ALA A 48 -4.47 -39.54 -0.21
CA ALA A 48 -5.26 -38.60 0.60
C ALA A 48 -6.17 -37.72 -0.27
N TYR A 49 -5.79 -37.50 -1.53
CA TYR A 49 -6.58 -36.72 -2.51
C TYR A 49 -7.59 -37.56 -3.27
N LEU A 50 -7.49 -38.89 -3.20
CA LEU A 50 -8.36 -39.82 -3.90
C LEU A 50 -9.41 -40.46 -2.98
N ALA A 51 -9.33 -40.24 -1.67
CA ALA A 51 -10.33 -40.73 -0.71
C ALA A 51 -11.59 -39.86 -0.76
N PRO A 52 -12.81 -40.41 -0.56
CA PRO A 52 -14.01 -39.63 -0.38
C PRO A 52 -13.82 -38.71 0.84
N GLY A 53 -13.57 -37.44 0.58
CA GLY A 53 -13.32 -36.43 1.62
C GLY A 53 -14.57 -35.64 1.97
N PRO A 54 -14.47 -34.75 2.95
CA PRO A 54 -15.55 -33.82 3.29
C PRO A 54 -15.94 -33.00 2.06
N SER A 55 -17.22 -32.66 1.96
CA SER A 55 -17.78 -31.90 0.83
C SER A 55 -17.29 -30.44 0.76
N SER A 56 -16.52 -30.00 1.75
CA SER A 56 -15.94 -28.66 1.86
C SER A 56 -14.43 -28.71 1.60
N PHE A 57 -13.95 -27.89 0.65
CA PHE A 57 -12.52 -27.71 0.39
C PHE A 57 -11.77 -27.19 1.63
N THR A 58 -12.40 -26.33 2.41
CA THR A 58 -11.84 -25.79 3.66
C THR A 58 -11.60 -26.90 4.69
N ASP A 59 -12.57 -27.83 4.84
CA ASP A 59 -12.43 -28.95 5.77
C ASP A 59 -11.35 -29.94 5.29
N PHE A 60 -11.26 -30.16 3.98
CA PHE A 60 -10.20 -30.97 3.40
C PHE A 60 -8.81 -30.38 3.68
N VAL A 61 -8.63 -29.07 3.43
CA VAL A 61 -7.36 -28.38 3.70
C VAL A 61 -7.06 -28.36 5.20
N THR A 62 -8.06 -28.16 6.05
CA THR A 62 -7.91 -28.21 7.52
C THR A 62 -7.38 -29.55 8.00
N ALA A 63 -7.88 -30.64 7.43
CA ALA A 63 -7.50 -32.01 7.81
C ALA A 63 -6.14 -32.45 7.26
N ASN A 64 -5.80 -32.06 6.01
CA ASN A 64 -4.64 -32.62 5.30
C ASN A 64 -3.47 -31.66 5.13
N ALA A 65 -3.72 -30.35 5.15
CA ALA A 65 -2.71 -29.33 4.93
C ALA A 65 -3.07 -28.00 5.68
N PRO A 66 -3.22 -28.05 7.00
CA PRO A 66 -3.69 -26.88 7.79
C PRO A 66 -2.76 -25.65 7.66
N HIS A 67 -1.50 -25.86 7.26
CA HIS A 67 -0.55 -24.78 7.01
C HIS A 67 -0.86 -23.95 5.74
N LEU A 68 -1.73 -24.44 4.85
CA LEU A 68 -2.17 -23.73 3.64
C LEU A 68 -3.43 -22.88 3.88
N LEU A 69 -4.03 -22.93 5.06
CA LEU A 69 -5.20 -22.12 5.36
C LEU A 69 -4.81 -20.64 5.49
N PRO A 70 -5.49 -19.73 4.77
CA PRO A 70 -5.29 -18.30 4.94
C PRO A 70 -5.59 -17.90 6.39
N GLY A 71 -4.71 -17.12 7.02
CA GLY A 71 -4.92 -16.57 8.35
C GLY A 71 -4.46 -17.44 9.52
N ARG A 72 -3.90 -18.63 9.33
CA ARG A 72 -3.12 -19.27 10.39
C ARG A 72 -1.74 -18.63 10.47
N VAL A 73 -1.60 -17.67 11.35
CA VAL A 73 -0.30 -17.31 11.91
C VAL A 73 0.22 -18.55 12.62
N PRO A 74 1.47 -19.00 12.39
CA PRO A 74 2.06 -20.08 13.20
C PRO A 74 1.88 -19.72 14.68
N GLU A 75 1.32 -20.62 15.48
CA GLU A 75 1.25 -20.39 16.93
C GLU A 75 2.67 -20.08 17.41
N PRO A 76 2.88 -18.94 18.09
CA PRO A 76 4.17 -18.65 18.68
C PRO A 76 4.48 -19.79 19.66
N ALA A 77 5.69 -20.33 19.56
CA ALA A 77 6.16 -21.38 20.47
C ALA A 77 5.82 -20.98 21.90
N ALA A 78 5.24 -21.91 22.68
CA ALA A 78 4.83 -21.66 24.06
C ALA A 78 6.00 -21.06 24.86
N GLY A 79 5.85 -19.79 25.27
CA GLY A 79 6.90 -19.02 25.95
C GLY A 79 7.47 -17.82 25.19
N ALA A 80 7.13 -17.64 23.92
CA ALA A 80 7.42 -16.38 23.27
C ALA A 80 6.45 -15.31 23.81
N ALA A 81 6.98 -14.27 24.44
CA ALA A 81 6.22 -13.07 24.72
C ALA A 81 5.52 -12.63 23.43
N PRO A 82 4.29 -12.07 23.49
CA PRO A 82 3.65 -11.55 22.28
C PRO A 82 4.65 -10.58 21.65
N SER A 83 5.26 -11.01 20.57
CA SER A 83 6.08 -10.14 19.73
C SER A 83 5.14 -9.02 19.36
N GLY A 84 5.39 -7.82 19.89
CA GLY A 84 4.63 -6.64 19.54
C GLY A 84 4.65 -6.59 18.03
N GLY A 85 3.50 -6.89 17.41
CA GLY A 85 3.36 -6.88 15.97
C GLY A 85 3.96 -5.57 15.48
N ILE A 86 4.75 -5.61 14.42
CA ILE A 86 5.25 -4.40 13.80
C ILE A 86 4.01 -3.56 13.52
N LEU A 87 3.82 -2.50 14.33
CA LEU A 87 2.73 -1.56 14.15
C LEU A 87 3.03 -0.79 12.86
N THR A 88 2.67 -1.40 11.74
CA THR A 88 2.74 -0.70 10.46
C THR A 88 1.62 0.34 10.43
N PRO A 89 1.91 1.60 10.07
CA PRO A 89 0.88 2.61 9.89
C PRO A 89 -0.10 2.16 8.79
N HIS A 90 -1.36 1.99 9.16
CA HIS A 90 -2.42 1.56 8.26
C HIS A 90 -3.62 2.49 8.42
N ALA A 91 -3.51 3.72 7.98
CA ALA A 91 -4.66 4.60 8.00
C ALA A 91 -4.64 5.46 6.76
N THR A 92 -5.76 5.51 6.09
CA THR A 92 -5.82 6.24 4.82
C THR A 92 -7.26 6.34 4.37
N THR A 93 -7.64 7.49 3.84
CA THR A 93 -8.81 7.61 2.97
C THR A 93 -8.42 8.38 1.72
N ILE A 94 -8.61 7.74 0.58
CA ILE A 94 -8.42 8.31 -0.74
C ILE A 94 -9.77 8.33 -1.43
N VAL A 95 -10.09 9.42 -2.10
CA VAL A 95 -11.28 9.57 -2.93
C VAL A 95 -10.87 9.91 -4.36
N ALA A 96 -11.63 9.44 -5.33
CA ALA A 96 -11.47 9.81 -6.73
C ALA A 96 -12.82 10.13 -7.34
N LEU A 97 -12.88 11.14 -8.21
CA LEU A 97 -14.09 11.63 -8.87
C LEU A 97 -13.82 11.99 -10.33
N VAL A 98 -14.67 11.53 -11.21
CA VAL A 98 -14.73 12.05 -12.60
C VAL A 98 -15.54 13.34 -12.59
N PHE A 99 -15.12 14.34 -13.34
CA PHE A 99 -15.83 15.60 -13.53
C PHE A 99 -15.84 15.98 -15.01
N ARG A 100 -16.49 17.07 -15.36
CA ARG A 100 -16.74 17.45 -16.76
C ARG A 100 -15.48 17.47 -17.62
N GLU A 101 -14.39 18.02 -17.10
CA GLU A 101 -13.15 18.22 -17.86
C GLU A 101 -12.11 17.11 -17.63
N GLY A 102 -12.35 16.15 -16.69
CA GLY A 102 -11.33 15.15 -16.38
C GLY A 102 -11.63 14.28 -15.18
N VAL A 103 -10.59 14.00 -14.41
CA VAL A 103 -10.64 13.18 -13.20
C VAL A 103 -9.83 13.82 -12.07
N LEU A 104 -10.29 13.65 -10.84
CA LEU A 104 -9.65 14.18 -9.63
C LEU A 104 -9.40 13.03 -8.65
N ILE A 105 -8.28 13.13 -7.92
CA ILE A 105 -7.98 12.26 -6.78
C ILE A 105 -7.56 13.12 -5.58
N ALA A 106 -8.06 12.77 -4.41
CA ALA A 106 -7.68 13.45 -3.18
C ALA A 106 -7.46 12.46 -2.03
N GLY A 107 -6.59 12.79 -1.09
CA GLY A 107 -6.27 11.93 0.04
C GLY A 107 -6.04 12.72 1.32
N ASP A 108 -6.39 12.11 2.45
CA ASP A 108 -6.05 12.63 3.77
C ASP A 108 -4.54 12.49 4.05
N ARG A 109 -4.06 13.10 5.16
CA ARG A 109 -2.62 13.15 5.47
C ARG A 109 -2.24 12.49 6.80
N ARG A 110 -3.15 11.76 7.45
CA ARG A 110 -2.87 11.08 8.73
C ARG A 110 -2.33 9.67 8.52
N ALA A 111 -1.28 9.33 9.25
CA ALA A 111 -0.86 7.95 9.46
C ALA A 111 -0.99 7.58 10.94
N THR A 112 -1.58 6.42 11.25
CA THR A 112 -1.72 5.90 12.61
C THR A 112 -0.94 4.62 12.80
N ALA A 113 -0.46 4.40 14.03
CA ALA A 113 0.15 3.15 14.47
C ALA A 113 -0.65 2.67 15.69
N GLY A 114 -1.57 1.72 15.48
CA GLY A 114 -2.58 1.37 16.48
C GLY A 114 -3.42 2.61 16.85
N ASN A 115 -3.46 2.95 18.13
CA ASN A 115 -4.27 4.07 18.64
C ASN A 115 -3.52 5.43 18.64
N VAL A 116 -2.31 5.48 18.10
CA VAL A 116 -1.48 6.69 18.11
C VAL A 116 -1.33 7.26 16.70
N ILE A 117 -1.39 8.58 16.56
CA ILE A 117 -1.05 9.26 15.32
C ILE A 117 0.47 9.22 15.18
N ALA A 118 0.96 8.45 14.20
CA ALA A 118 2.38 8.32 13.91
C ALA A 118 2.90 9.52 13.10
N GLN A 119 2.10 10.00 12.14
CA GLN A 119 2.43 11.16 11.31
C GLN A 119 1.16 11.90 10.90
N ARG A 120 1.24 13.25 10.74
CA ARG A 120 0.07 14.09 10.44
C ARG A 120 0.06 14.67 9.03
N ASP A 121 1.16 14.56 8.32
CA ASP A 121 1.42 15.20 7.02
C ASP A 121 1.98 14.26 5.96
N ILE A 122 1.67 12.96 6.07
CA ILE A 122 2.11 11.97 5.08
C ILE A 122 1.41 12.19 3.74
N GLU A 123 2.15 12.08 2.66
CA GLU A 123 1.58 12.08 1.31
C GLU A 123 1.11 10.70 0.91
N LYS A 124 -0.08 10.62 0.33
CA LYS A 124 -0.75 9.39 -0.08
C LYS A 124 -1.24 9.44 -1.53
N VAL A 125 -1.14 10.59 -2.17
CA VAL A 125 -1.50 10.82 -3.57
C VAL A 125 -0.26 11.31 -4.30
N PHE A 126 0.05 10.66 -5.42
CA PHE A 126 1.27 10.90 -6.19
C PHE A 126 0.94 11.02 -7.68
N ILE A 127 1.43 12.06 -8.33
CA ILE A 127 1.43 12.15 -9.78
C ILE A 127 2.45 11.13 -10.30
N THR A 128 2.06 10.31 -11.24
CA THR A 128 2.89 9.23 -11.80
C THR A 128 3.40 9.52 -13.20
N ASP A 129 2.67 10.32 -13.95
CA ASP A 129 3.10 10.96 -15.20
C ASP A 129 2.16 12.13 -15.55
N SER A 130 2.31 12.69 -16.76
CA SER A 130 1.55 13.88 -17.20
C SER A 130 0.02 13.69 -17.17
N TYR A 131 -0.49 12.46 -17.26
CA TYR A 131 -1.92 12.16 -17.34
C TYR A 131 -2.37 11.05 -16.40
N SER A 132 -1.60 10.76 -15.35
CA SER A 132 -2.01 9.79 -14.34
C SER A 132 -1.51 10.11 -12.94
N ALA A 133 -2.27 9.66 -11.95
CA ALA A 133 -1.92 9.75 -10.53
C ALA A 133 -2.41 8.50 -9.79
N VAL A 134 -1.75 8.19 -8.68
CA VAL A 134 -2.08 7.05 -7.83
C VAL A 134 -2.20 7.51 -6.38
N GLY A 135 -3.32 7.15 -5.76
CA GLY A 135 -3.48 7.20 -4.32
C GLY A 135 -3.22 5.81 -3.72
N ILE A 136 -2.64 5.76 -2.54
CA ILE A 136 -2.26 4.50 -1.90
C ILE A 136 -2.84 4.37 -0.50
N ALA A 137 -3.48 3.23 -0.24
CA ALA A 137 -3.93 2.82 1.08
C ALA A 137 -3.22 1.54 1.52
N GLY A 138 -3.07 1.34 2.85
CA GLY A 138 -2.46 0.15 3.43
C GLY A 138 -1.05 0.38 3.97
N ALA A 139 -0.16 -0.60 3.84
CA ALA A 139 1.20 -0.57 4.40
C ALA A 139 2.06 0.53 3.76
N ALA A 140 2.16 1.68 4.44
CA ALA A 140 2.70 2.93 3.89
C ALA A 140 4.10 2.79 3.27
N GLY A 141 5.03 2.10 3.94
CA GLY A 141 6.40 1.94 3.43
C GLY A 141 6.46 1.20 2.08
N ILE A 142 5.77 0.06 1.99
CA ILE A 142 5.70 -0.74 0.74
C ILE A 142 4.94 0.02 -0.34
N ALA A 143 3.85 0.69 0.04
CA ALA A 143 3.01 1.45 -0.87
C ALA A 143 3.79 2.59 -1.54
N VAL A 144 4.54 3.38 -0.77
CA VAL A 144 5.38 4.46 -1.31
C VAL A 144 6.48 3.93 -2.23
N GLN A 145 7.13 2.82 -1.85
CA GLN A 145 8.12 2.18 -2.73
C GLN A 145 7.51 1.69 -4.03
N MET A 146 6.32 1.08 -3.97
CA MET A 146 5.60 0.61 -5.15
C MET A 146 5.29 1.76 -6.11
N VAL A 147 4.79 2.90 -5.62
CA VAL A 147 4.47 4.05 -6.48
C VAL A 147 5.74 4.67 -7.05
N ARG A 148 6.81 4.82 -6.27
CA ARG A 148 8.10 5.32 -6.77
C ARG A 148 8.65 4.45 -7.90
N LEU A 149 8.64 3.13 -7.71
CA LEU A 149 9.07 2.19 -8.75
C LEU A 149 8.16 2.28 -9.97
N TYR A 150 6.86 2.36 -9.77
CA TYR A 150 5.88 2.50 -10.85
C TYR A 150 6.15 3.76 -11.68
N THR A 151 6.36 4.92 -11.04
CA THR A 151 6.68 6.18 -11.73
C THR A 151 7.96 6.06 -12.56
N VAL A 152 9.02 5.46 -11.98
CA VAL A 152 10.28 5.23 -12.72
C VAL A 152 10.10 4.31 -13.91
N GLU A 153 9.29 3.27 -13.77
CA GLU A 153 9.00 2.33 -14.87
C GLU A 153 8.20 3.00 -16.02
N LEU A 154 7.26 3.88 -15.71
CA LEU A 154 6.55 4.66 -16.72
C LEU A 154 7.50 5.61 -17.46
N GLU A 155 8.32 6.35 -16.72
CA GLU A 155 9.33 7.26 -17.28
C GLU A 155 10.36 6.51 -18.12
N HIS A 156 10.82 5.34 -17.64
CA HIS A 156 11.76 4.50 -18.39
C HIS A 156 11.16 4.02 -19.72
N TYR A 157 9.91 3.54 -19.69
CA TYR A 157 9.22 3.12 -20.91
C TYR A 157 9.14 4.26 -21.93
N GLU A 158 8.68 5.43 -21.49
CA GLU A 158 8.55 6.61 -22.37
C GLU A 158 9.89 7.03 -22.98
N LYS A 159 10.98 7.01 -22.20
CA LYS A 159 12.33 7.31 -22.69
C LYS A 159 12.85 6.28 -23.69
N MET A 160 12.53 5.01 -23.53
CA MET A 160 12.97 3.94 -24.41
C MET A 160 12.16 3.87 -25.71
N GLU A 161 10.84 4.02 -25.62
CA GLU A 161 9.92 3.87 -26.75
C GLU A 161 9.60 5.20 -27.45
N GLY A 162 9.91 6.34 -26.81
CA GLY A 162 9.62 7.69 -27.34
C GLY A 162 8.15 8.10 -27.24
N VAL A 163 7.30 7.25 -26.64
CA VAL A 163 5.89 7.49 -26.40
C VAL A 163 5.50 6.95 -25.01
N PRO A 164 4.56 7.60 -24.29
CA PRO A 164 4.10 7.10 -23.01
C PRO A 164 3.30 5.78 -23.18
N LEU A 165 3.24 4.99 -22.11
CA LEU A 165 2.32 3.85 -22.06
C LEU A 165 0.87 4.34 -22.25
N SER A 166 0.06 3.55 -22.99
CA SER A 166 -1.38 3.76 -23.02
C SER A 166 -1.99 3.65 -21.62
N LEU A 167 -3.16 4.24 -21.40
CA LEU A 167 -3.81 4.19 -20.09
C LEU A 167 -4.01 2.74 -19.60
N ASP A 168 -4.42 1.84 -20.49
CA ASP A 168 -4.53 0.41 -20.18
C ASP A 168 -3.17 -0.23 -19.86
N GLY A 169 -2.12 0.15 -20.56
CA GLY A 169 -0.74 -0.28 -20.26
C GLY A 169 -0.32 0.13 -18.85
N LYS A 170 -0.58 1.37 -18.46
CA LYS A 170 -0.31 1.91 -17.12
C LYS A 170 -1.05 1.12 -16.04
N THR A 171 -2.36 0.91 -16.21
CA THR A 171 -3.18 0.18 -15.24
C THR A 171 -2.79 -1.29 -15.14
N ASN A 172 -2.42 -1.96 -16.24
CA ASN A 172 -1.89 -3.34 -16.24
C ASN A 172 -0.52 -3.43 -15.56
N LYS A 173 0.36 -2.45 -15.76
CA LYS A 173 1.66 -2.42 -15.08
C LYS A 173 1.49 -2.33 -13.58
N LEU A 174 0.61 -1.45 -13.09
CA LEU A 174 0.31 -1.33 -11.67
C LEU A 174 -0.32 -2.63 -11.11
N ALA A 175 -1.24 -3.26 -11.85
CA ALA A 175 -1.84 -4.54 -11.49
C ALA A 175 -0.77 -5.63 -11.27
N SER A 176 0.21 -5.72 -12.17
CA SER A 176 1.33 -6.66 -12.05
C SER A 176 2.19 -6.40 -10.80
N MET A 177 2.40 -5.14 -10.44
CA MET A 177 3.16 -4.77 -9.24
C MET A 177 2.40 -5.12 -7.97
N VAL A 178 1.06 -4.91 -7.95
CA VAL A 178 0.20 -5.33 -6.83
C VAL A 178 0.23 -6.85 -6.69
N ALA A 179 0.06 -7.60 -7.78
CA ALA A 179 0.13 -9.07 -7.79
C ALA A 179 1.49 -9.57 -7.26
N SER A 180 2.59 -8.92 -7.62
CA SER A 180 3.94 -9.27 -7.14
C SER A 180 4.10 -9.06 -5.63
N ASN A 181 3.29 -8.21 -5.01
CA ASN A 181 3.29 -7.95 -3.57
C ASN A 181 2.40 -8.92 -2.77
N LEU A 182 1.75 -9.91 -3.41
CA LEU A 182 0.81 -10.83 -2.77
C LEU A 182 1.44 -11.56 -1.56
N GLY A 183 2.72 -11.94 -1.65
CA GLY A 183 3.43 -12.58 -0.54
C GLY A 183 3.51 -11.72 0.73
N ALA A 184 3.73 -10.42 0.59
CA ALA A 184 3.71 -9.47 1.71
C ALA A 184 2.27 -9.20 2.16
N ALA A 185 1.31 -9.12 1.25
CA ALA A 185 -0.11 -8.95 1.57
C ALA A 185 -0.65 -10.09 2.44
N LEU A 186 -0.26 -11.34 2.18
CA LEU A 186 -0.62 -12.50 3.01
C LEU A 186 -0.04 -12.43 4.42
N GLN A 187 1.01 -11.64 4.64
CA GLN A 187 1.59 -11.35 5.95
C GLN A 187 0.97 -10.12 6.63
N GLY A 188 -0.08 -9.54 6.06
CA GLY A 188 -0.76 -8.35 6.58
C GLY A 188 -0.27 -7.03 6.00
N PHE A 189 0.77 -7.02 5.13
CA PHE A 189 1.28 -5.81 4.48
C PHE A 189 0.54 -5.52 3.17
N VAL A 190 -0.76 -5.36 3.27
CA VAL A 190 -1.63 -5.10 2.11
C VAL A 190 -1.40 -3.69 1.59
N VAL A 191 -1.35 -3.54 0.27
CA VAL A 191 -1.36 -2.26 -0.45
C VAL A 191 -2.57 -2.26 -1.38
N VAL A 192 -3.38 -1.21 -1.29
CA VAL A 192 -4.57 -1.01 -2.13
C VAL A 192 -4.41 0.33 -2.86
N PRO A 193 -3.95 0.32 -4.10
CA PRO A 193 -3.89 1.54 -4.89
C PRO A 193 -5.26 1.93 -5.43
N LEU A 194 -5.44 3.24 -5.64
CA LEU A 194 -6.51 3.83 -6.43
C LEU A 194 -5.85 4.62 -7.54
N PHE A 195 -6.03 4.19 -8.78
CA PHE A 195 -5.47 4.84 -9.95
C PHE A 195 -6.49 5.78 -10.57
N VAL A 196 -6.04 6.95 -10.98
CA VAL A 196 -6.79 7.85 -11.85
C VAL A 196 -5.93 8.22 -13.05
N GLY A 197 -6.59 8.37 -14.21
CA GLY A 197 -5.90 8.77 -15.40
C GLY A 197 -6.84 9.42 -16.42
N TYR A 198 -6.26 10.22 -17.31
CA TYR A 198 -6.94 10.83 -18.44
C TYR A 198 -6.45 10.18 -19.73
N ASP A 199 -7.37 9.59 -20.46
CA ASP A 199 -7.09 8.95 -21.76
C ASP A 199 -7.20 10.01 -22.87
N VAL A 200 -6.07 10.47 -23.37
CA VAL A 200 -6.01 11.53 -24.39
C VAL A 200 -6.55 11.09 -25.75
N ASP A 201 -6.66 9.80 -25.99
CA ASP A 201 -7.17 9.21 -27.24
C ASP A 201 -8.67 8.90 -27.18
N ALA A 202 -9.29 8.98 -25.98
CA ALA A 202 -10.70 8.72 -25.79
C ALA A 202 -11.58 9.96 -26.02
N GLU A 203 -12.88 9.74 -26.22
CA GLU A 203 -13.84 10.84 -26.19
C GLU A 203 -13.82 11.56 -24.84
N PRO A 204 -13.91 12.91 -24.81
CA PRO A 204 -13.80 13.69 -23.55
C PRO A 204 -14.71 13.21 -22.43
N SER A 205 -15.92 12.75 -22.75
CA SER A 205 -16.90 12.23 -21.78
C SER A 205 -16.49 10.90 -21.14
N LYS A 206 -15.50 10.21 -21.69
CA LYS A 206 -14.99 8.90 -21.22
C LYS A 206 -13.49 8.92 -20.90
N ALA A 207 -12.86 10.07 -21.08
CA ALA A 207 -11.41 10.23 -20.95
C ALA A 207 -10.93 10.12 -19.49
N GLY A 208 -11.68 10.67 -18.54
CA GLY A 208 -11.39 10.52 -17.11
C GLY A 208 -11.74 9.13 -16.61
N ARG A 209 -10.74 8.36 -16.14
CA ARG A 209 -10.93 6.98 -15.66
C ARG A 209 -10.44 6.81 -14.23
N ILE A 210 -11.18 6.01 -13.47
CA ILE A 210 -10.83 5.57 -12.11
C ILE A 210 -10.71 4.06 -12.15
N VAL A 211 -9.61 3.52 -11.62
CA VAL A 211 -9.34 2.09 -11.60
C VAL A 211 -8.96 1.65 -10.20
N THR A 212 -9.64 0.62 -9.72
CA THR A 212 -9.39 -0.01 -8.41
C THR A 212 -8.70 -1.35 -8.58
N TYR A 213 -8.05 -1.80 -7.51
CA TYR A 213 -7.30 -3.05 -7.49
C TYR A 213 -7.63 -3.86 -6.26
N ASP A 214 -7.65 -5.17 -6.40
CA ASP A 214 -7.60 -6.09 -5.27
C ASP A 214 -6.16 -6.55 -4.97
N ALA A 215 -5.97 -7.20 -3.85
CA ALA A 215 -4.64 -7.64 -3.40
C ALA A 215 -3.99 -8.71 -4.31
N THR A 216 -4.75 -9.33 -5.20
CA THR A 216 -4.26 -10.32 -6.17
C THR A 216 -3.82 -9.70 -7.49
N GLY A 217 -4.01 -8.39 -7.66
CA GLY A 217 -3.75 -7.67 -8.89
C GLY A 217 -4.97 -7.63 -9.84
N GLY A 218 -6.15 -8.02 -9.38
CA GLY A 218 -7.40 -7.80 -10.11
C GLY A 218 -7.63 -6.30 -10.31
N ARG A 219 -8.02 -5.92 -11.52
CA ARG A 219 -8.20 -4.53 -11.96
C ARG A 219 -9.65 -4.29 -12.34
N TYR A 220 -10.25 -3.22 -11.80
CA TYR A 220 -11.66 -2.91 -12.00
C TYR A 220 -11.84 -1.44 -12.34
N ASP A 221 -12.47 -1.15 -13.48
CA ASP A 221 -12.85 0.20 -13.88
C ASP A 221 -14.13 0.63 -13.16
N GLU A 222 -14.12 1.83 -12.57
CA GLU A 222 -15.26 2.38 -11.84
C GLU A 222 -16.19 3.17 -12.75
N TRP A 223 -17.33 2.61 -13.03
CA TRP A 223 -18.34 3.17 -13.94
C TRP A 223 -19.22 4.24 -13.29
N GLN A 224 -19.28 4.31 -11.94
CA GLN A 224 -20.10 5.30 -11.23
C GLN A 224 -19.50 6.71 -11.28
N GLY A 225 -18.26 6.85 -11.74
CA GLY A 225 -17.55 8.12 -11.82
C GLY A 225 -16.96 8.58 -10.48
N TYR A 226 -17.08 7.80 -9.40
CA TYR A 226 -16.41 8.06 -8.13
C TYR A 226 -16.06 6.78 -7.40
N HIS A 227 -14.98 6.81 -6.62
CA HIS A 227 -14.57 5.71 -5.74
C HIS A 227 -13.82 6.21 -4.52
N SER A 228 -13.65 5.34 -3.53
CA SER A 228 -12.82 5.58 -2.36
C SER A 228 -12.18 4.28 -1.88
N VAL A 229 -10.94 4.37 -1.39
CA VAL A 229 -10.20 3.26 -0.78
C VAL A 229 -9.65 3.68 0.58
N GLY A 230 -9.39 2.69 1.43
CA GLY A 230 -8.86 2.88 2.77
C GLY A 230 -9.91 2.72 3.87
N SER A 231 -9.53 2.96 5.13
CA SER A 231 -10.37 2.70 6.31
C SER A 231 -11.66 3.52 6.34
N GLY A 232 -11.59 4.82 5.99
CA GLY A 232 -12.76 5.71 5.93
C GLY A 232 -13.54 5.64 4.61
N SER A 233 -13.18 4.72 3.70
CA SER A 233 -13.76 4.66 2.35
C SER A 233 -15.28 4.48 2.32
N VAL A 234 -15.84 3.76 3.27
CA VAL A 234 -17.31 3.56 3.36
C VAL A 234 -18.04 4.88 3.61
N PHE A 235 -17.52 5.70 4.52
CA PHE A 235 -18.09 7.00 4.85
C PHE A 235 -17.92 7.98 3.69
N ALA A 236 -16.70 8.08 3.14
CA ALA A 236 -16.44 8.91 1.96
C ALA A 236 -17.31 8.54 0.77
N LYS A 237 -17.51 7.23 0.48
CA LYS A 237 -18.42 6.78 -0.60
C LYS A 237 -19.88 7.12 -0.31
N SER A 238 -20.31 7.07 0.94
CA SER A 238 -21.67 7.48 1.33
C SER A 238 -21.91 8.95 1.07
N SER A 239 -20.93 9.81 1.37
CA SER A 239 -20.97 11.24 1.07
C SER A 239 -20.96 11.47 -0.44
N LEU A 240 -20.01 10.89 -1.18
CA LEU A 240 -19.88 11.03 -2.63
C LEU A 240 -21.12 10.57 -3.39
N LYS A 241 -21.82 9.54 -2.91
CA LYS A 241 -23.06 9.07 -3.51
C LYS A 241 -24.14 10.17 -3.61
N LYS A 242 -24.09 11.15 -2.71
CA LYS A 242 -25.05 12.27 -2.68
C LYS A 242 -24.50 13.50 -3.41
N LEU A 243 -23.20 13.73 -3.31
CA LEU A 243 -22.54 14.95 -3.79
C LEU A 243 -22.05 14.86 -5.24
N HIS A 244 -21.64 13.65 -5.67
CA HIS A 244 -20.98 13.47 -6.96
C HIS A 244 -21.92 13.74 -8.14
N ARG A 245 -21.40 14.48 -9.12
CA ARG A 245 -22.01 14.72 -10.41
C ARG A 245 -20.91 14.76 -11.48
N THR A 246 -21.10 13.97 -12.52
CA THR A 246 -20.13 13.90 -13.63
C THR A 246 -20.06 15.18 -14.48
N ASP A 247 -21.10 16.01 -14.41
CA ASP A 247 -21.20 17.31 -15.10
C ASP A 247 -20.70 18.49 -14.24
N ALA A 248 -20.22 18.24 -13.01
CA ALA A 248 -19.66 19.26 -12.14
C ALA A 248 -18.38 19.86 -12.73
N ASP A 249 -18.12 21.12 -12.40
CA ASP A 249 -16.85 21.78 -12.69
C ASP A 249 -15.76 21.37 -11.67
N LEU A 250 -14.52 21.76 -11.93
CA LEU A 250 -13.38 21.42 -11.08
C LEU A 250 -13.54 21.92 -9.63
N ASN A 251 -14.00 23.18 -9.44
CA ASN A 251 -14.12 23.76 -8.09
C ASN A 251 -15.18 23.03 -7.25
N THR A 252 -16.33 22.74 -7.84
CA THR A 252 -17.38 21.93 -7.20
C THR A 252 -16.85 20.52 -6.88
N THR A 253 -16.06 19.93 -7.77
CA THR A 253 -15.50 18.58 -7.58
C THR A 253 -14.45 18.57 -6.46
N ILE A 254 -13.58 19.59 -6.37
CA ILE A 254 -12.64 19.75 -5.25
C ILE A 254 -13.42 19.86 -3.94
N ARG A 255 -14.46 20.70 -3.89
CA ARG A 255 -15.30 20.83 -2.71
C ARG A 255 -15.91 19.51 -2.29
N ASN A 256 -16.51 18.78 -3.22
CA ASN A 256 -17.11 17.46 -2.96
C ASN A 256 -16.09 16.45 -2.43
N ALA A 257 -14.85 16.45 -2.95
CA ALA A 257 -13.78 15.58 -2.48
C ALA A 257 -13.35 15.96 -1.04
N VAL A 258 -13.19 17.25 -0.75
CA VAL A 258 -12.85 17.74 0.59
C VAL A 258 -13.95 17.42 1.59
N GLU A 259 -15.22 17.59 1.22
CA GLU A 259 -16.38 17.29 2.06
C GLU A 259 -16.46 15.78 2.36
N ALA A 260 -16.26 14.92 1.36
CA ALA A 260 -16.23 13.48 1.56
C ALA A 260 -15.09 13.00 2.48
N LEU A 261 -13.92 13.64 2.40
CA LEU A 261 -12.81 13.35 3.31
C LEU A 261 -13.07 13.89 4.73
N TYR A 262 -13.77 15.02 4.84
CA TYR A 262 -14.21 15.57 6.13
C TYR A 262 -15.18 14.60 6.82
N ASP A 263 -16.22 14.13 6.10
CA ASP A 263 -17.20 13.17 6.62
C ASP A 263 -16.53 11.84 7.00
N ALA A 264 -15.55 11.39 6.20
CA ALA A 264 -14.79 10.20 6.55
C ALA A 264 -13.96 10.36 7.81
N ALA A 265 -13.42 11.57 8.06
CA ALA A 265 -12.61 11.83 9.24
C ALA A 265 -13.45 12.00 10.53
N ASP A 266 -14.72 12.28 10.40
CA ASP A 266 -15.65 12.38 11.53
C ASP A 266 -15.94 10.99 12.14
N ASP A 267 -16.07 9.98 11.30
CA ASP A 267 -16.43 8.62 11.69
C ASP A 267 -15.24 7.64 11.76
N ASP A 268 -14.15 7.88 11.01
CA ASP A 268 -12.95 7.04 11.00
C ASP A 268 -11.78 7.72 11.72
N THR A 269 -11.44 7.26 12.90
CA THR A 269 -10.31 7.78 13.70
C THR A 269 -8.96 7.71 12.98
N ALA A 270 -8.84 6.82 12.02
CA ALA A 270 -7.63 6.60 11.23
C ALA A 270 -7.51 7.56 10.04
N THR A 271 -8.61 8.20 9.62
CA THR A 271 -8.62 9.26 8.61
C THR A 271 -8.32 10.61 9.25
N GLY A 272 -7.43 11.38 8.64
CA GLY A 272 -7.09 12.73 9.08
C GLY A 272 -8.06 13.76 8.52
N GLY A 273 -8.84 14.39 9.39
CA GLY A 273 -9.56 15.62 9.03
C GLY A 273 -8.61 16.80 8.78
N PRO A 274 -9.09 17.85 8.13
CA PRO A 274 -8.28 19.06 7.90
C PRO A 274 -7.87 19.71 9.23
N ASP A 275 -6.59 20.03 9.35
CA ASP A 275 -6.03 20.70 10.53
C ASP A 275 -5.80 22.19 10.24
N LEU A 276 -6.80 23.00 10.57
CA LEU A 276 -6.75 24.45 10.37
C LEU A 276 -5.65 25.13 11.21
N THR A 277 -5.30 24.52 12.35
CA THR A 277 -4.29 25.08 13.26
C THR A 277 -2.88 24.92 12.71
N ARG A 278 -2.62 23.78 12.04
CA ARG A 278 -1.30 23.46 11.46
C ARG A 278 -1.21 23.72 9.97
N GLY A 279 -2.33 24.09 9.31
CA GLY A 279 -2.38 24.28 7.87
C GLY A 279 -2.19 22.97 7.10
N ILE A 280 -2.66 21.83 7.64
CA ILE A 280 -2.57 20.53 6.99
C ILE A 280 -3.91 20.22 6.32
N TYR A 281 -3.91 20.20 5.00
CA TYR A 281 -5.09 19.98 4.18
C TYR A 281 -4.94 18.72 3.32
N PRO A 282 -6.04 18.15 2.80
CA PRO A 282 -5.96 17.03 1.87
C PRO A 282 -5.08 17.36 0.66
N VAL A 283 -4.31 16.37 0.19
CA VAL A 283 -3.63 16.49 -1.10
C VAL A 283 -4.67 16.27 -2.19
N VAL A 284 -4.76 17.20 -3.14
CA VAL A 284 -5.70 17.13 -4.28
C VAL A 284 -4.92 17.22 -5.58
N VAL A 285 -5.19 16.31 -6.49
CA VAL A 285 -4.64 16.28 -7.85
C VAL A 285 -5.80 16.18 -8.85
N SER A 286 -5.84 17.08 -9.81
CA SER A 286 -6.75 17.00 -10.96
C SER A 286 -5.97 16.64 -12.22
N ILE A 287 -6.63 15.97 -13.16
CA ILE A 287 -6.04 15.59 -14.44
C ILE A 287 -7.03 15.96 -15.55
N THR A 288 -6.62 16.85 -16.45
CA THR A 288 -7.41 17.31 -17.58
C THR A 288 -6.62 17.20 -18.88
N ALA A 289 -7.30 17.29 -20.03
CA ALA A 289 -6.63 17.33 -21.32
C ALA A 289 -5.71 18.55 -21.48
N ALA A 290 -6.13 19.70 -20.93
CA ALA A 290 -5.47 20.99 -21.15
C ALA A 290 -4.20 21.15 -20.29
N GLU A 291 -4.24 20.71 -19.03
CA GLU A 291 -3.20 20.96 -18.07
C GLU A 291 -2.42 19.70 -17.65
N GLY A 292 -2.93 18.51 -18.03
CA GLY A 292 -2.40 17.25 -17.50
C GLY A 292 -2.68 17.08 -16.01
N ALA A 293 -1.78 16.40 -15.31
CA ALA A 293 -1.87 16.18 -13.87
C ALA A 293 -1.33 17.37 -13.10
N VAL A 294 -2.19 18.04 -12.34
CA VAL A 294 -1.88 19.24 -11.56
C VAL A 294 -2.19 18.97 -10.09
N ARG A 295 -1.20 19.20 -9.22
CA ARG A 295 -1.39 19.25 -7.77
C ARG A 295 -1.83 20.66 -7.35
N HIS A 296 -2.97 20.75 -6.69
CA HIS A 296 -3.48 22.02 -6.16
C HIS A 296 -2.67 22.47 -4.95
N LEU A 297 -2.51 23.78 -4.82
CA LEU A 297 -1.76 24.40 -3.72
C LEU A 297 -2.52 24.30 -2.39
N ASP A 298 -1.80 24.12 -1.30
CA ASP A 298 -2.38 24.05 0.04
C ASP A 298 -3.20 25.32 0.40
N GLU A 299 -2.87 26.47 -0.15
CA GLU A 299 -3.62 27.72 0.04
C GLU A 299 -5.02 27.66 -0.60
N GLU A 300 -5.12 27.12 -1.81
CA GLU A 300 -6.37 26.93 -2.55
C GLU A 300 -7.27 25.93 -1.82
N ILE A 301 -6.72 24.77 -1.48
CA ILE A 301 -7.46 23.72 -0.75
C ILE A 301 -7.85 24.23 0.64
N GLY A 302 -6.99 24.98 1.31
CA GLY A 302 -7.30 25.60 2.59
C GLY A 302 -8.47 26.59 2.55
N ALA A 303 -8.67 27.29 1.43
CA ALA A 303 -9.87 28.13 1.24
C ALA A 303 -11.14 27.25 1.17
N VAL A 304 -11.13 26.20 0.36
CA VAL A 304 -12.26 25.26 0.26
C VAL A 304 -12.55 24.56 1.58
N VAL A 305 -11.51 24.16 2.31
CA VAL A 305 -11.65 23.55 3.65
C VAL A 305 -12.37 24.51 4.62
N ARG A 306 -11.99 25.78 4.63
CA ARG A 306 -12.66 26.77 5.50
C ARG A 306 -14.14 26.93 5.17
N GLU A 307 -14.50 26.89 3.88
CA GLU A 307 -15.91 26.94 3.46
C GLU A 307 -16.68 25.70 3.91
N VAL A 308 -16.10 24.49 3.75
CA VAL A 308 -16.73 23.24 4.20
C VAL A 308 -16.93 23.25 5.71
N VAL A 309 -15.90 23.62 6.48
CA VAL A 309 -15.99 23.67 7.94
C VAL A 309 -17.00 24.71 8.40
N ALA A 310 -17.08 25.89 7.76
CA ALA A 310 -18.06 26.91 8.07
C ALA A 310 -19.50 26.38 7.83
N ALA A 311 -19.74 25.75 6.69
CA ALA A 311 -21.03 25.14 6.38
C ALA A 311 -21.44 24.06 7.40
N ARG A 312 -20.50 23.20 7.82
CA ARG A 312 -20.74 22.20 8.86
C ARG A 312 -20.95 22.81 10.25
N THR A 313 -20.34 23.96 10.54
CA THR A 313 -20.55 24.68 11.79
C THR A 313 -21.99 25.27 11.86
N GLU A 314 -22.52 25.76 10.73
CA GLU A 314 -23.89 26.25 10.61
C GLU A 314 -24.93 25.11 10.63
N ASN A 315 -24.59 23.95 10.08
CA ASN A 315 -25.47 22.79 10.02
C ASN A 315 -24.71 21.50 10.35
N PRO A 316 -24.47 21.18 11.63
CA PRO A 316 -23.65 20.04 12.06
C PRO A 316 -24.17 18.67 11.68
N GLY A 317 -25.44 18.54 11.32
CA GLY A 317 -26.07 17.27 10.95
C GLY A 317 -26.36 17.11 9.46
N ALA A 318 -25.82 17.97 8.62
CA ALA A 318 -26.10 17.98 7.18
C ALA A 318 -25.20 17.01 6.41
#